data_bd026ba65f9cf14105bfc156d1f9a212
#
_entry.id   bd026ba65f9cf14105bfc156d1f9a212
#
_cell.length_a   1.000
_cell.length_b   1.000
_cell.length_c   1.000
_cell.angle_alpha   90.00
_cell.angle_beta   90.00
_cell.angle_gamma   90.00
#
_symmetry.space_group_name_H-M   'P 1'
#
loop_
_entity.id
_entity.type
_entity.pdbx_description
1 polymer ?
#
loop_
_entity_poly.entity_id
_entity_poly.type
_entity_poly.pdbx_seq_one_letter_code
_entity_poly.pdbx_strand_id
1 'polypeptide(L)'
;MGSAAPNLHAKVLATGVEEPIVSDPSPLETNDWSPDGQWIIYTKNTRQTGRDLWLKPLSGDGNPHAFSNERFEEFGAGFSPDSRWVAFVSTESGRPEVYVAPVQQPGQRKRISTGGGTTPRWSRDGKELFYASADNRAIMRVQIAPGSTLTTGLPTRLFSIGESPAARDGRRNTIYDVSPDGEHFLVGVPANDPGSSRVTVVLNWTAVLKPEKNQ
;
A
#
# COMPACT_ATOMS: atom_id res chain seq x y z
N MET A 1 8.06 -21.90 29.19
CA MET A 1 8.22 -21.03 28.01
C MET A 1 6.85 -20.50 27.69
N GLY A 2 6.59 -19.20 27.96
CA GLY A 2 5.32 -18.60 27.61
C GLY A 2 5.15 -18.63 26.09
N SER A 3 4.02 -19.10 25.59
CA SER A 3 3.66 -18.95 24.17
C SER A 3 3.67 -17.45 23.85
N ALA A 4 4.32 -17.06 22.78
CA ALA A 4 4.22 -15.68 22.30
C ALA A 4 2.73 -15.35 22.12
N ALA A 5 2.30 -14.21 22.61
CA ALA A 5 0.92 -13.76 22.40
C ALA A 5 0.68 -13.57 20.91
N PRO A 6 -0.51 -13.92 20.37
CA PRO A 6 -0.83 -13.66 18.97
C PRO A 6 -0.70 -12.17 18.69
N ASN A 7 -0.05 -11.83 17.59
CA ASN A 7 0.23 -10.45 17.24
C ASN A 7 -0.87 -9.82 16.38
N LEU A 8 -1.61 -10.64 15.60
CA LEU A 8 -2.75 -10.19 14.82
C LEU A 8 -4.03 -10.84 15.32
N HIS A 9 -5.04 -10.03 15.61
CA HIS A 9 -6.36 -10.46 16.04
C HIS A 9 -7.42 -9.89 15.13
N ALA A 10 -8.47 -10.67 14.88
CA ALA A 10 -9.72 -10.16 14.34
C ALA A 10 -10.73 -9.95 15.48
N LYS A 11 -11.55 -8.91 15.36
CA LYS A 11 -12.65 -8.67 16.30
C LYS A 11 -13.99 -8.77 15.58
N VAL A 12 -14.84 -9.65 16.07
CA VAL A 12 -16.20 -9.82 15.54
C VAL A 12 -17.06 -8.69 16.11
N LEU A 13 -17.49 -7.76 15.28
CA LEU A 13 -18.25 -6.57 15.73
C LEU A 13 -19.58 -6.93 16.41
N ALA A 14 -20.27 -7.96 15.91
CA ALA A 14 -21.57 -8.36 16.46
C ALA A 14 -21.51 -8.94 17.88
N THR A 15 -20.41 -9.59 18.25
CA THR A 15 -20.23 -10.29 19.52
C THR A 15 -19.17 -9.65 20.42
N GLY A 16 -18.29 -8.83 19.85
CA GLY A 16 -17.13 -8.29 20.53
C GLY A 16 -16.02 -9.32 20.79
N VAL A 17 -16.17 -10.55 20.28
CA VAL A 17 -15.18 -11.62 20.45
C VAL A 17 -13.94 -11.29 19.64
N GLU A 18 -12.78 -11.52 20.26
CA GLU A 18 -11.46 -11.40 19.59
C GLU A 18 -10.93 -12.80 19.28
N GLU A 19 -10.54 -12.99 18.03
CA GLU A 19 -9.98 -14.25 17.53
C GLU A 19 -8.54 -14.03 17.09
N PRO A 20 -7.58 -14.87 17.55
CA PRO A 20 -6.19 -14.79 17.09
C PRO A 20 -6.10 -15.25 15.63
N ILE A 21 -5.49 -14.43 14.78
CA ILE A 21 -5.28 -14.73 13.36
C ILE A 21 -3.87 -15.25 13.09
N VAL A 22 -2.87 -14.57 13.63
CA VAL A 22 -1.45 -14.95 13.50
C VAL A 22 -0.76 -14.78 14.84
N SER A 23 0.01 -15.81 15.23
CA SER A 23 0.90 -15.78 16.38
C SER A 23 2.34 -15.97 15.90
N ASP A 24 3.20 -15.01 16.20
CA ASP A 24 4.61 -15.02 15.79
C ASP A 24 5.46 -14.29 16.85
N PRO A 25 6.68 -14.73 17.14
CA PRO A 25 7.57 -14.02 18.06
C PRO A 25 8.11 -12.70 17.50
N SER A 26 8.02 -12.49 16.17
CA SER A 26 8.46 -11.27 15.52
C SER A 26 7.35 -10.21 15.55
N PRO A 27 7.68 -8.91 15.59
CA PRO A 27 6.69 -7.85 15.43
C PRO A 27 5.97 -7.95 14.08
N LEU A 28 4.64 -7.84 14.12
CA LEU A 28 3.78 -7.86 12.94
C LEU A 28 3.11 -6.50 12.74
N GLU A 29 2.96 -6.09 11.49
CA GLU A 29 2.19 -4.90 11.08
C GLU A 29 1.09 -5.33 10.11
N THR A 30 -0.15 -4.94 10.39
CA THR A 30 -1.27 -5.19 9.46
C THR A 30 -1.09 -4.34 8.20
N ASN A 31 -1.37 -4.94 7.03
CA ASN A 31 -1.41 -4.19 5.77
C ASN A 31 -2.83 -4.16 5.22
N ASP A 32 -3.37 -5.31 4.80
CA ASP A 32 -4.67 -5.32 4.15
C ASP A 32 -5.38 -6.67 4.30
N TRP A 33 -6.69 -6.65 4.07
CA TRP A 33 -7.58 -7.79 3.98
C TRP A 33 -8.12 -7.86 2.56
N SER A 34 -7.99 -9.02 1.88
CA SER A 34 -8.44 -9.14 0.50
C SER A 34 -9.96 -8.92 0.39
N PRO A 35 -10.44 -8.19 -0.64
CA PRO A 35 -11.86 -7.91 -0.83
C PRO A 35 -12.75 -9.15 -0.90
N ASP A 36 -12.21 -10.29 -1.37
CA ASP A 36 -12.92 -11.58 -1.40
C ASP A 36 -12.96 -12.29 -0.04
N GLY A 37 -12.32 -11.71 0.99
CA GLY A 37 -12.27 -12.27 2.34
C GLY A 37 -11.41 -13.51 2.51
N GLN A 38 -10.60 -13.89 1.52
CA GLN A 38 -9.83 -15.14 1.56
C GLN A 38 -8.44 -15.00 2.17
N TRP A 39 -7.88 -13.77 2.20
CA TRP A 39 -6.50 -13.53 2.57
C TRP A 39 -6.34 -12.31 3.47
N ILE A 40 -5.37 -12.40 4.38
CA ILE A 40 -4.76 -11.23 5.03
C ILE A 40 -3.31 -11.14 4.58
N ILE A 41 -2.87 -9.94 4.18
CA ILE A 41 -1.46 -9.63 3.96
C ILE A 41 -0.95 -8.76 5.12
N TYR A 42 0.22 -9.10 5.62
CA TYR A 42 0.85 -8.40 6.74
C TYR A 42 2.36 -8.35 6.58
N THR A 43 2.99 -7.41 7.26
CA THR A 43 4.45 -7.32 7.32
C THR A 43 4.95 -7.99 8.58
N LYS A 44 5.96 -8.86 8.44
CA LYS A 44 6.71 -9.46 9.53
C LYS A 44 8.09 -8.81 9.59
N ASN A 45 8.45 -8.27 10.75
CA ASN A 45 9.76 -7.68 10.97
C ASN A 45 10.73 -8.73 11.52
N THR A 46 11.73 -9.09 10.72
CA THR A 46 12.78 -10.05 11.11
C THR A 46 14.12 -9.34 11.26
N ARG A 47 15.02 -9.95 12.04
CA ARG A 47 16.39 -9.43 12.19
C ARG A 47 17.28 -9.73 11.00
N GLN A 48 16.89 -10.69 10.16
CA GLN A 48 17.72 -11.21 9.07
C GLN A 48 17.45 -10.47 7.75
N THR A 49 16.18 -10.26 7.43
CA THR A 49 15.74 -9.70 6.13
C THR A 49 15.09 -8.32 6.28
N GLY A 50 14.79 -7.91 7.51
CA GLY A 50 14.05 -6.67 7.77
C GLY A 50 12.55 -6.91 7.68
N ARG A 51 11.87 -6.16 6.84
CA ARG A 51 10.41 -6.23 6.63
C ARG A 51 10.10 -7.16 5.47
N ASP A 52 9.35 -8.21 5.74
CA ASP A 52 8.92 -9.20 4.76
C ASP A 52 7.40 -9.25 4.69
N LEU A 53 6.84 -9.42 3.51
CA LEU A 53 5.41 -9.60 3.32
C LEU A 53 5.00 -11.06 3.45
N TRP A 54 3.93 -11.29 4.22
CA TRP A 54 3.38 -12.60 4.49
C TRP A 54 1.89 -12.63 4.19
N LEU A 55 1.42 -13.78 3.69
CA LEU A 55 0.01 -14.08 3.47
C LEU A 55 -0.49 -15.08 4.50
N LYS A 56 -1.69 -14.82 5.03
CA LYS A 56 -2.46 -15.75 5.86
C LYS A 56 -3.74 -16.10 5.12
N PRO A 57 -3.95 -17.36 4.69
CA PRO A 57 -5.23 -17.83 4.22
C PRO A 57 -6.25 -17.81 5.36
N LEU A 58 -7.49 -17.39 5.08
CA LEU A 58 -8.58 -17.36 6.05
C LEU A 58 -9.54 -18.54 5.92
N SER A 59 -9.38 -19.34 4.87
CA SER A 59 -10.12 -20.58 4.66
C SER A 59 -9.23 -21.80 4.82
N GLY A 60 -9.77 -22.90 5.36
CA GLY A 60 -9.04 -24.15 5.59
C GLY A 60 -7.99 -24.04 6.69
N ASP A 61 -7.10 -25.05 6.77
CA ASP A 61 -5.99 -25.12 7.73
C ASP A 61 -4.75 -24.33 7.27
N GLY A 62 -4.96 -23.29 6.44
CA GLY A 62 -3.90 -22.55 5.79
C GLY A 62 -2.95 -21.88 6.78
N ASN A 63 -1.69 -22.37 6.85
CA ASN A 63 -0.65 -21.70 7.59
C ASN A 63 -0.19 -20.43 6.89
N PRO A 64 0.23 -19.40 7.64
CA PRO A 64 0.90 -18.24 7.04
C PRO A 64 2.11 -18.67 6.23
N HIS A 65 2.31 -18.05 5.08
CA HIS A 65 3.47 -18.26 4.23
C HIS A 65 4.00 -16.94 3.68
N ALA A 66 5.27 -16.91 3.33
CA ALA A 66 5.88 -15.73 2.78
C ALA A 66 5.26 -15.39 1.41
N PHE A 67 4.80 -14.14 1.25
CA PHE A 67 4.50 -13.56 -0.04
C PHE A 67 5.80 -13.09 -0.70
N SER A 68 6.64 -12.41 0.06
CA SER A 68 8.01 -12.05 -0.33
C SER A 68 8.88 -12.05 0.93
N ASN A 69 9.99 -12.77 0.92
CA ASN A 69 10.96 -12.88 2.02
C ASN A 69 12.38 -12.81 1.48
N GLU A 70 12.60 -11.95 0.54
CA GLU A 70 13.91 -11.70 -0.05
C GLU A 70 14.80 -10.94 0.95
N ARG A 71 16.07 -10.78 0.62
CA ARG A 71 17.01 -9.96 1.42
C ARG A 71 16.74 -8.45 1.38
N PHE A 72 15.67 -8.05 0.73
CA PHE A 72 15.24 -6.66 0.60
C PHE A 72 14.04 -6.41 1.49
N GLU A 73 13.82 -5.17 1.86
CA GLU A 73 12.62 -4.81 2.60
C GLU A 73 11.40 -4.72 1.68
N GLU A 74 10.29 -5.37 2.08
CA GLU A 74 8.98 -5.26 1.47
C GLU A 74 7.94 -4.80 2.50
N PHE A 75 7.10 -3.85 2.10
CA PHE A 75 6.11 -3.25 3.00
C PHE A 75 5.00 -2.50 2.27
N GLY A 76 3.98 -2.06 3.02
CA GLY A 76 2.93 -1.19 2.52
C GLY A 76 2.07 -1.85 1.45
N ALA A 77 1.76 -3.14 1.64
CA ALA A 77 1.01 -3.94 0.68
C ALA A 77 -0.49 -3.63 0.71
N GLY A 78 -1.15 -3.72 -0.46
CA GLY A 78 -2.60 -3.63 -0.60
C GLY A 78 -3.09 -4.48 -1.76
N PHE A 79 -4.23 -5.17 -1.55
CA PHE A 79 -4.86 -5.98 -2.60
C PHE A 79 -5.55 -5.11 -3.65
N SER A 80 -5.55 -5.60 -4.90
CA SER A 80 -6.44 -5.06 -5.91
C SER A 80 -7.90 -5.38 -5.57
N PRO A 81 -8.87 -4.57 -6.06
CA PRO A 81 -10.28 -4.78 -5.78
C PRO A 81 -10.82 -6.15 -6.22
N ASP A 82 -10.19 -6.79 -7.19
CA ASP A 82 -10.53 -8.13 -7.65
C ASP A 82 -9.75 -9.25 -6.93
N SER A 83 -8.99 -8.91 -5.88
CA SER A 83 -8.19 -9.83 -5.06
C SER A 83 -7.12 -10.63 -5.80
N ARG A 84 -6.81 -10.30 -7.07
CA ARG A 84 -5.84 -11.05 -7.87
C ARG A 84 -4.41 -10.54 -7.75
N TRP A 85 -4.24 -9.28 -7.40
CA TRP A 85 -2.95 -8.60 -7.37
C TRP A 85 -2.68 -7.98 -6.01
N VAL A 86 -1.41 -7.85 -5.67
CA VAL A 86 -0.93 -7.07 -4.53
C VAL A 86 0.00 -5.98 -5.04
N ALA A 87 -0.28 -4.73 -4.70
CA ALA A 87 0.66 -3.63 -4.86
C ALA A 87 1.44 -3.47 -3.56
N PHE A 88 2.75 -3.29 -3.64
CA PHE A 88 3.62 -3.18 -2.46
C PHE A 88 4.89 -2.38 -2.79
N VAL A 89 5.65 -2.05 -1.76
CA VAL A 89 6.96 -1.40 -1.89
C VAL A 89 8.06 -2.42 -1.65
N SER A 90 9.09 -2.44 -2.52
CA SER A 90 10.32 -3.19 -2.30
C SER A 90 11.56 -2.33 -2.51
N THR A 91 12.62 -2.63 -1.76
CA THR A 91 13.92 -1.98 -1.91
C THR A 91 14.90 -2.74 -2.81
N GLU A 92 14.44 -3.75 -3.55
CA GLU A 92 15.29 -4.60 -4.41
C GLU A 92 16.07 -3.83 -5.48
N SER A 93 15.57 -2.68 -5.92
CA SER A 93 16.25 -1.80 -6.87
C SER A 93 17.30 -0.87 -6.24
N GLY A 94 17.59 -1.02 -4.93
CA GLY A 94 18.47 -0.16 -4.15
C GLY A 94 17.79 1.06 -3.53
N ARG A 95 16.49 1.23 -3.77
CA ARG A 95 15.63 2.25 -3.15
C ARG A 95 14.18 1.78 -3.14
N PRO A 96 13.29 2.40 -2.33
CA PRO A 96 11.88 2.07 -2.36
C PRO A 96 11.26 2.33 -3.73
N GLU A 97 10.70 1.28 -4.34
CA GLU A 97 9.93 1.34 -5.59
C GLU A 97 8.62 0.56 -5.40
N VAL A 98 7.60 0.95 -6.13
CA VAL A 98 6.30 0.26 -6.14
C VAL A 98 6.33 -0.89 -7.13
N TYR A 99 5.86 -2.04 -6.68
CA TYR A 99 5.70 -3.27 -7.44
C TYR A 99 4.26 -3.76 -7.38
N VAL A 100 3.88 -4.55 -8.36
CA VAL A 100 2.64 -5.32 -8.36
C VAL A 100 2.97 -6.77 -8.70
N ALA A 101 2.40 -7.71 -7.94
CA ALA A 101 2.55 -9.14 -8.18
C ALA A 101 1.20 -9.86 -8.07
N PRO A 102 1.02 -11.00 -8.77
CA PRO A 102 -0.13 -11.87 -8.56
C PRO A 102 -0.10 -12.45 -7.14
N VAL A 103 -1.26 -12.54 -6.49
CA VAL A 103 -1.38 -13.16 -5.14
C VAL A 103 -0.83 -14.59 -5.15
N GLN A 104 -1.13 -15.36 -6.19
CA GLN A 104 -0.74 -16.76 -6.29
C GLN A 104 0.70 -16.99 -6.78
N GLN A 105 1.35 -15.99 -7.37
CA GLN A 105 2.67 -16.09 -7.97
C GLN A 105 3.50 -14.81 -7.70
N PRO A 106 3.86 -14.54 -6.46
CA PRO A 106 4.50 -13.28 -6.08
C PRO A 106 5.87 -13.06 -6.74
N GLY A 107 6.54 -14.12 -7.18
CA GLY A 107 7.78 -14.01 -7.95
C GLY A 107 7.63 -13.39 -9.34
N GLN A 108 6.40 -13.33 -9.88
CA GLN A 108 6.11 -12.66 -11.17
C GLN A 108 5.78 -11.17 -10.96
N ARG A 109 6.54 -10.51 -10.11
CA ARG A 109 6.35 -9.09 -9.80
C ARG A 109 6.80 -8.18 -10.95
N LYS A 110 6.06 -7.11 -11.16
CA LYS A 110 6.36 -6.05 -12.10
C LYS A 110 6.61 -4.76 -11.36
N ARG A 111 7.74 -4.12 -11.64
CA ARG A 111 8.03 -2.78 -11.13
C ARG A 111 7.13 -1.75 -11.82
N ILE A 112 6.48 -0.92 -11.05
CA ILE A 112 5.53 0.11 -11.49
C ILE A 112 6.19 1.49 -11.50
N SER A 113 6.87 1.85 -10.42
CA SER A 113 7.57 3.12 -10.34
C SER A 113 9.00 3.00 -10.89
N THR A 114 9.60 4.10 -11.36
CA THR A 114 10.94 4.14 -11.94
C THR A 114 11.85 5.20 -11.32
N GLY A 115 11.29 6.08 -10.53
CA GLY A 115 12.00 7.19 -9.86
C GLY A 115 11.90 7.13 -8.35
N GLY A 116 11.58 5.96 -7.80
CA GLY A 116 11.17 5.76 -6.42
C GLY A 116 9.67 5.95 -6.25
N GLY A 117 9.12 5.25 -5.28
CA GLY A 117 7.70 5.33 -4.97
C GLY A 117 7.35 4.62 -3.68
N THR A 118 6.33 5.13 -2.99
CA THR A 118 5.84 4.59 -1.72
C THR A 118 4.32 4.66 -1.64
N THR A 119 3.74 4.01 -0.65
CA THR A 119 2.32 4.10 -0.32
C THR A 119 1.39 3.83 -1.51
N PRO A 120 1.47 2.66 -2.16
CA PRO A 120 0.57 2.33 -3.27
C PRO A 120 -0.89 2.24 -2.80
N ARG A 121 -1.81 2.72 -3.64
CA ARG A 121 -3.26 2.64 -3.44
C ARG A 121 -3.95 2.34 -4.76
N TRP A 122 -4.76 1.31 -4.79
CA TRP A 122 -5.62 1.00 -5.92
C TRP A 122 -6.82 1.94 -5.99
N SER A 123 -7.24 2.30 -7.19
CA SER A 123 -8.59 2.81 -7.40
C SER A 123 -9.61 1.69 -7.12
N ARG A 124 -10.82 2.05 -6.72
CA ARG A 124 -11.86 1.08 -6.38
C ARG A 124 -12.26 0.17 -7.56
N ASP A 125 -12.16 0.67 -8.77
CA ASP A 125 -12.46 -0.09 -10.00
C ASP A 125 -11.26 -0.90 -10.51
N GLY A 126 -10.09 -0.80 -9.85
CA GLY A 126 -8.86 -1.51 -10.19
C GLY A 126 -8.18 -1.05 -11.47
N LYS A 127 -8.65 0.05 -12.09
CA LYS A 127 -8.09 0.54 -13.36
C LYS A 127 -6.92 1.51 -13.19
N GLU A 128 -6.68 1.93 -11.96
CA GLU A 128 -5.59 2.84 -11.64
C GLU A 128 -4.87 2.41 -10.36
N LEU A 129 -3.58 2.66 -10.33
CA LEU A 129 -2.75 2.54 -9.16
C LEU A 129 -2.11 3.90 -8.89
N PHE A 130 -2.33 4.43 -7.70
CA PHE A 130 -1.72 5.65 -7.22
C PHE A 130 -0.54 5.33 -6.32
N TYR A 131 0.44 6.22 -6.27
CA TYR A 131 1.54 6.12 -5.31
C TYR A 131 2.19 7.49 -5.07
N ALA A 132 2.86 7.64 -3.93
CA ALA A 132 3.63 8.83 -3.66
C ALA A 132 5.01 8.75 -4.33
N SER A 133 5.48 9.85 -4.91
CA SER A 133 6.86 9.98 -5.42
C SER A 133 7.89 9.78 -4.32
N ALA A 134 9.14 9.48 -4.69
CA ALA A 134 10.24 9.21 -3.74
C ALA A 134 10.45 10.32 -2.69
N ASP A 135 10.24 11.55 -3.07
CA ASP A 135 10.35 12.74 -2.21
C ASP A 135 9.07 13.07 -1.45
N ASN A 136 8.01 12.26 -1.64
CA ASN A 136 6.67 12.49 -1.09
C ASN A 136 6.07 13.87 -1.42
N ARG A 137 6.43 14.44 -2.58
CA ARG A 137 5.94 15.76 -3.03
C ARG A 137 4.94 15.70 -4.17
N ALA A 138 4.68 14.52 -4.68
CA ALA A 138 3.69 14.32 -5.73
C ALA A 138 2.94 13.00 -5.55
N ILE A 139 1.70 12.98 -5.98
CA ILE A 139 0.95 11.76 -6.23
C ILE A 139 1.14 11.40 -7.71
N MET A 140 1.53 10.17 -7.92
CA MET A 140 1.71 9.57 -9.23
C MET A 140 0.55 8.64 -9.54
N ARG A 141 0.24 8.46 -10.81
CA ARG A 141 -0.82 7.58 -11.31
C ARG A 141 -0.27 6.66 -12.39
N VAL A 142 -0.71 5.43 -12.38
CA VAL A 142 -0.48 4.44 -13.43
C VAL A 142 -1.81 3.82 -13.83
N GLN A 143 -2.11 3.81 -15.11
CA GLN A 143 -3.27 3.09 -15.63
C GLN A 143 -3.01 1.59 -15.63
N ILE A 144 -4.00 0.82 -15.20
CA ILE A 144 -3.99 -0.63 -15.17
C ILE A 144 -5.07 -1.13 -16.13
N ALA A 145 -4.67 -1.87 -17.15
CA ALA A 145 -5.64 -2.49 -18.04
C ALA A 145 -6.18 -3.78 -17.40
N PRO A 146 -7.50 -3.98 -17.39
CA PRO A 146 -8.10 -5.21 -16.87
C PRO A 146 -7.68 -6.41 -17.72
N GLY A 147 -7.43 -7.54 -17.06
CA GLY A 147 -7.02 -8.77 -17.77
C GLY A 147 -6.44 -9.82 -16.83
N SER A 148 -6.14 -11.00 -17.38
CA SER A 148 -5.41 -12.06 -16.68
C SER A 148 -3.92 -11.76 -16.54
N THR A 149 -3.41 -10.86 -17.36
CA THR A 149 -2.02 -10.39 -17.35
C THR A 149 -1.99 -8.92 -16.94
N LEU A 150 -1.04 -8.55 -16.07
CA LEU A 150 -0.86 -7.18 -15.62
C LEU A 150 -0.30 -6.31 -16.75
N THR A 151 -1.16 -5.51 -17.35
CA THR A 151 -0.76 -4.50 -18.33
C THR A 151 -0.88 -3.12 -17.71
N THR A 152 0.19 -2.34 -17.76
CA THR A 152 0.27 -1.02 -17.10
C THR A 152 0.71 0.04 -18.10
N GLY A 153 0.13 1.23 -17.97
CA GLY A 153 0.65 2.44 -18.61
C GLY A 153 1.96 2.92 -17.99
N LEU A 154 2.47 4.03 -18.49
CA LEU A 154 3.59 4.72 -17.89
C LEU A 154 3.12 5.55 -16.68
N PRO A 155 3.95 5.68 -15.64
CA PRO A 155 3.66 6.57 -14.52
C PRO A 155 3.52 8.02 -15.00
N THR A 156 2.46 8.67 -14.55
CA THR A 156 2.21 10.10 -14.79
C THR A 156 2.03 10.82 -13.47
N ARG A 157 2.53 12.04 -13.38
CA ARG A 157 2.29 12.88 -12.22
C ARG A 157 0.84 13.34 -12.24
N LEU A 158 0.12 13.08 -11.16
CA LEU A 158 -1.27 13.51 -11.03
C LEU A 158 -1.34 14.95 -10.51
N PHE A 159 -0.73 15.21 -9.36
CA PHE A 159 -0.59 16.55 -8.79
C PHE A 159 0.56 16.62 -7.80
N SER A 160 0.97 17.84 -7.46
CA SER A 160 1.97 18.08 -6.42
C SER A 160 1.28 18.25 -5.07
N ILE A 161 1.88 17.66 -4.05
CA ILE A 161 1.56 17.91 -2.65
C ILE A 161 2.72 18.70 -2.02
N GLY A 162 2.40 19.60 -1.10
CA GLY A 162 3.43 20.31 -0.35
C GLY A 162 4.34 19.38 0.44
N GLU A 163 5.34 19.92 1.13
CA GLU A 163 6.17 19.11 2.02
C GLU A 163 5.30 18.45 3.09
N SER A 164 5.21 17.11 3.09
CA SER A 164 4.47 16.39 4.12
C SER A 164 5.28 16.27 5.40
N PRO A 165 4.74 16.67 6.57
CA PRO A 165 5.40 16.45 7.85
C PRO A 165 5.69 14.96 8.12
N ALA A 166 4.83 14.08 7.64
CA ALA A 166 4.97 12.63 7.79
C ALA A 166 6.21 12.08 7.08
N ALA A 167 6.76 12.81 6.10
CA ALA A 167 7.98 12.43 5.41
C ALA A 167 9.26 12.74 6.24
N ARG A 168 9.17 13.61 7.25
CA ARG A 168 10.34 14.11 7.99
C ARG A 168 10.69 13.31 9.24
N ASP A 169 9.72 12.68 9.89
CA ASP A 169 9.94 12.01 11.19
C ASP A 169 10.21 10.51 11.09
N GLY A 170 10.34 9.97 9.87
CA GLY A 170 10.56 8.54 9.62
C GLY A 170 9.37 7.66 10.02
N ARG A 171 8.28 8.25 10.50
CA ARG A 171 7.05 7.54 10.79
C ARG A 171 6.35 7.22 9.48
N ARG A 172 5.99 5.97 9.31
CA ARG A 172 5.33 5.42 8.12
C ARG A 172 3.84 5.75 8.10
N ASN A 173 3.50 7.03 8.27
CA ASN A 173 2.12 7.43 8.18
C ASN A 173 1.71 7.49 6.72
N THR A 174 0.55 6.96 6.42
CA THR A 174 -0.12 7.17 5.14
C THR A 174 -0.19 8.67 4.86
N ILE A 175 0.51 9.11 3.83
CA ILE A 175 0.58 10.54 3.49
C ILE A 175 -0.64 10.99 2.68
N TYR A 176 -1.40 10.05 2.15
CA TYR A 176 -2.64 10.30 1.41
C TYR A 176 -3.55 9.07 1.44
N ASP A 177 -4.81 9.29 1.15
CA ASP A 177 -5.80 8.25 0.86
C ASP A 177 -6.67 8.70 -0.30
N VAL A 178 -7.39 7.75 -0.94
CA VAL A 178 -8.21 7.98 -2.12
C VAL A 178 -9.66 7.65 -1.77
N SER A 179 -10.58 8.53 -2.13
CA SER A 179 -12.01 8.28 -1.95
C SER A 179 -12.48 7.09 -2.79
N PRO A 180 -13.58 6.42 -2.38
CA PRO A 180 -14.09 5.25 -3.09
C PRO A 180 -14.48 5.52 -4.55
N ASP A 181 -14.83 6.77 -4.91
CA ASP A 181 -15.14 7.20 -6.28
C ASP A 181 -13.89 7.51 -7.12
N GLY A 182 -12.71 7.59 -6.49
CA GLY A 182 -11.46 7.97 -7.14
C GLY A 182 -11.33 9.47 -7.45
N GLU A 183 -12.33 10.27 -7.09
CA GLU A 183 -12.42 11.69 -7.45
C GLU A 183 -11.76 12.62 -6.42
N HIS A 184 -11.46 12.09 -5.21
CA HIS A 184 -10.95 12.88 -4.10
C HIS A 184 -9.72 12.24 -3.48
N PHE A 185 -8.77 13.08 -3.08
CA PHE A 185 -7.57 12.66 -2.35
C PHE A 185 -7.52 13.37 -1.00
N LEU A 186 -7.42 12.60 0.07
CA LEU A 186 -7.12 13.10 1.40
C LEU A 186 -5.61 13.17 1.55
N VAL A 187 -5.04 14.35 1.79
CA VAL A 187 -3.60 14.56 1.85
C VAL A 187 -3.23 15.30 3.13
N GLY A 188 -2.25 14.78 3.86
CA GLY A 188 -1.65 15.49 4.99
C GLY A 188 -0.66 16.55 4.51
N VAL A 189 -0.94 17.81 4.80
CA VAL A 189 -0.04 18.93 4.48
C VAL A 189 0.38 19.67 5.75
N PRO A 190 1.58 20.32 5.78
CA PRO A 190 1.98 21.13 6.91
C PRO A 190 0.96 22.26 7.12
N ALA A 191 0.64 22.52 8.38
CA ALA A 191 -0.06 23.76 8.71
C ALA A 191 0.89 24.95 8.53
N ASN A 192 0.42 26.00 7.88
CA ASN A 192 1.16 27.28 7.81
C ASN A 192 1.19 28.02 9.17
N ASP A 193 0.48 27.50 10.17
CA ASP A 193 0.39 28.02 11.52
C ASP A 193 1.00 27.02 12.51
N PRO A 194 1.97 27.40 13.37
CA PRO A 194 2.63 26.52 14.31
C PRO A 194 1.71 25.80 15.30
N GLY A 195 0.45 26.18 15.40
CA GLY A 195 -0.54 25.61 16.33
C GLY A 195 -1.66 24.79 15.70
N SER A 196 -1.71 24.63 14.39
CA SER A 196 -2.82 23.93 13.75
C SER A 196 -2.38 22.78 12.86
N SER A 197 -2.98 21.62 13.03
CA SER A 197 -2.93 20.51 12.06
C SER A 197 -4.07 20.69 11.06
N ARG A 198 -3.74 20.94 9.79
CA ARG A 198 -4.74 21.02 8.72
C ARG A 198 -4.72 19.74 7.89
N VAL A 199 -5.91 19.26 7.54
CA VAL A 199 -6.11 18.20 6.55
C VAL A 199 -6.60 18.86 5.28
N THR A 200 -5.93 18.62 4.16
CA THR A 200 -6.36 19.12 2.85
C THR A 200 -7.01 17.98 2.07
N VAL A 201 -8.23 18.22 1.61
CA VAL A 201 -8.93 17.33 0.69
C VAL A 201 -8.86 17.97 -0.71
N VAL A 202 -8.28 17.24 -1.66
CA VAL A 202 -8.24 17.68 -3.06
C VAL A 202 -9.50 17.15 -3.75
N LEU A 203 -10.35 18.08 -4.22
CA LEU A 203 -11.59 17.79 -4.92
C LEU A 203 -11.41 18.01 -6.42
N ASN A 204 -12.09 17.19 -7.25
CA ASN A 204 -12.12 17.36 -8.70
C ASN A 204 -10.74 17.48 -9.35
N TRP A 205 -9.81 16.63 -8.96
CA TRP A 205 -8.43 16.62 -9.48
C TRP A 205 -8.37 16.52 -11.01
N THR A 206 -9.36 15.88 -11.64
CA THR A 206 -9.47 15.80 -13.11
C THR A 206 -9.61 17.18 -13.78
N ALA A 207 -10.15 18.17 -13.08
CA ALA A 207 -10.24 19.53 -13.57
C ALA A 207 -8.89 20.28 -13.58
N VAL A 208 -7.90 19.77 -12.82
CA VAL A 208 -6.53 20.35 -12.74
C VAL A 208 -5.67 19.86 -13.91
N LEU A 209 -6.05 18.76 -14.56
CA LEU A 209 -5.36 18.22 -15.74
C LEU A 209 -5.75 18.96 -17.03
N LYS A 210 -5.78 20.29 -17.02
CA LYS A 210 -5.84 21.02 -18.30
C LYS A 210 -4.53 20.75 -19.02
N PRO A 211 -4.56 20.24 -20.28
CA PRO A 211 -3.34 20.15 -21.07
C PRO A 211 -2.76 21.56 -21.19
N GLU A 212 -1.47 21.69 -20.87
CA GLU A 212 -0.72 22.88 -21.24
C GLU A 212 -0.90 23.07 -22.75
N LYS A 213 -1.57 24.15 -23.13
CA LYS A 213 -1.59 24.57 -24.53
C LYS A 213 -0.14 24.96 -24.86
N ASN A 214 0.53 24.11 -25.64
CA ASN A 214 1.77 24.48 -26.30
C ASN A 214 1.50 25.78 -27.09
N GLN A 215 2.11 26.86 -26.65
CA GLN A 215 2.37 28.03 -27.49
C GLN A 215 3.68 27.82 -28.21
#